data_360e8cd860ac36334b9c87f547514340
#
_entry.id   360e8cd860ac36334b9c87f547514340
#
_cell.length_a   1.000
_cell.length_b   1.000
_cell.length_c   1.000
_cell.angle_alpha   90.00
_cell.angle_beta   90.00
_cell.angle_gamma   90.00
#
_symmetry.space_group_name_H-M   'P 1'
#
loop_
_entity.id
_entity.type
_entity.pdbx_description
1 polymer ?
#
loop_
_entity_poly.entity_id
_entity_poly.type
_entity_poly.pdbx_seq_one_letter_code
_entity_poly.pdbx_strand_id
1 'polypeptide(L)'
;MVSTPFQPLATLDHLVVAATTLADGIDYIAEITGVAPQPGGKHVAMGTHNALVRLAEQVFLEIIAIDPAGVKPARARWFDLDNIALQAELTERPRLIHWVARTTDIERAVAHCPIPLGNVYSMARGHFRWRITIPDDGAPPGKGVVPTLIQWDVPLHPADTLPKSNMSIAGLAAAHPDPGVIRAALAALGLEGVLPTTYDRDARLAAMLHTPRGIVTL
;
A
#
# COMPACT_ATOMS: atom_id res chain seq x y z
N MET A 1 -6.33 -38.80 -2.61
CA MET A 1 -6.04 -37.50 -3.29
C MET A 1 -5.50 -36.58 -2.24
N VAL A 2 -4.23 -36.23 -2.33
CA VAL A 2 -3.62 -35.23 -1.43
C VAL A 2 -4.11 -33.89 -1.96
N SER A 3 -4.97 -33.20 -1.20
CA SER A 3 -5.36 -31.82 -1.55
C SER A 3 -4.12 -30.95 -1.48
N THR A 4 -3.71 -30.40 -2.61
CA THR A 4 -2.68 -29.35 -2.63
C THR A 4 -3.14 -28.25 -1.68
N PRO A 5 -2.32 -27.84 -0.70
CA PRO A 5 -2.72 -26.76 0.20
C PRO A 5 -3.04 -25.52 -0.62
N PHE A 6 -4.15 -24.87 -0.29
CA PHE A 6 -4.54 -23.59 -0.90
C PHE A 6 -3.41 -22.59 -0.69
N GLN A 7 -2.74 -22.20 -1.76
CA GLN A 7 -1.77 -21.10 -1.70
C GLN A 7 -2.52 -19.81 -2.02
N PRO A 8 -2.47 -18.81 -1.12
CA PRO A 8 -3.09 -17.53 -1.40
C PRO A 8 -2.49 -16.93 -2.67
N LEU A 9 -3.34 -16.33 -3.51
CA LEU A 9 -2.89 -15.65 -4.74
C LEU A 9 -2.08 -14.40 -4.45
N ALA A 10 -2.26 -13.80 -3.27
CA ALA A 10 -1.54 -12.62 -2.84
C ALA A 10 -1.22 -12.65 -1.34
N THR A 11 -0.25 -11.86 -0.92
CA THR A 11 0.14 -11.64 0.48
C THR A 11 0.42 -10.16 0.69
N LEU A 12 0.31 -9.65 1.93
CA LEU A 12 0.64 -8.26 2.23
C LEU A 12 2.09 -7.94 1.80
N ASP A 13 2.27 -6.80 1.13
CA ASP A 13 3.56 -6.25 0.70
C ASP A 13 3.91 -4.99 1.48
N HIS A 14 3.06 -3.97 1.42
CA HIS A 14 3.29 -2.74 2.16
C HIS A 14 2.01 -1.96 2.47
N LEU A 15 2.13 -1.09 3.46
CA LEU A 15 1.13 -0.09 3.82
C LEU A 15 1.56 1.25 3.23
N VAL A 16 0.61 2.09 2.82
CA VAL A 16 0.88 3.37 2.16
C VAL A 16 0.35 4.52 3.00
N VAL A 17 1.26 5.32 3.55
CA VAL A 17 0.96 6.59 4.21
C VAL A 17 1.30 7.72 3.25
N ALA A 18 0.31 8.55 2.93
CA ALA A 18 0.53 9.75 2.15
C ALA A 18 0.76 10.97 3.05
N ALA A 19 1.51 11.93 2.53
CA ALA A 19 1.75 13.22 3.14
C ALA A 19 1.77 14.34 2.08
N THR A 20 1.56 15.58 2.50
CA THR A 20 1.67 16.76 1.62
C THR A 20 3.08 16.89 1.07
N THR A 21 4.08 16.77 1.94
CA THR A 21 5.49 16.65 1.55
C THR A 21 6.10 15.38 2.13
N LEU A 22 7.14 14.87 1.48
CA LEU A 22 7.83 13.69 2.01
C LEU A 22 8.49 13.96 3.36
N ALA A 23 8.98 15.19 3.58
CA ALA A 23 9.58 15.61 4.84
C ALA A 23 8.56 15.53 5.98
N ASP A 24 7.37 16.11 5.81
CA ASP A 24 6.29 16.07 6.82
C ASP A 24 5.89 14.63 7.13
N GLY A 25 5.84 13.76 6.11
CA GLY A 25 5.53 12.35 6.30
C GLY A 25 6.60 11.59 7.10
N ILE A 26 7.88 11.86 6.82
CA ILE A 26 9.03 11.28 7.55
C ILE A 26 8.99 11.73 9.01
N ASP A 27 8.85 13.04 9.25
CA ASP A 27 8.85 13.61 10.60
C ASP A 27 7.67 13.08 11.42
N TYR A 28 6.48 13.02 10.82
CA TYR A 28 5.28 12.46 11.47
C TYR A 28 5.48 11.00 11.89
N ILE A 29 5.96 10.13 10.98
CA ILE A 29 6.18 8.72 11.33
C ILE A 29 7.29 8.59 12.37
N ALA A 30 8.38 9.34 12.27
CA ALA A 30 9.43 9.32 13.26
C ALA A 30 8.94 9.78 14.64
N GLU A 31 8.08 10.79 14.69
CA GLU A 31 7.48 11.30 15.91
C GLU A 31 6.59 10.25 16.59
N ILE A 32 5.62 9.69 15.88
CA ILE A 32 4.63 8.79 16.49
C ILE A 32 5.19 7.39 16.79
N THR A 33 6.19 6.93 16.03
CA THR A 33 6.73 5.57 16.18
C THR A 33 8.06 5.48 16.92
N GLY A 34 8.83 6.56 16.92
CA GLY A 34 10.22 6.55 17.40
C GLY A 34 11.21 5.95 16.40
N VAL A 35 10.79 5.72 15.14
CA VAL A 35 11.62 5.13 14.08
C VAL A 35 11.68 6.07 12.88
N ALA A 36 12.89 6.49 12.50
CA ALA A 36 13.10 7.33 11.34
C ALA A 36 13.01 6.50 10.04
N PRO A 37 12.08 6.87 9.11
CA PRO A 37 12.03 6.25 7.81
C PRO A 37 13.33 6.43 7.01
N GLN A 38 13.70 5.41 6.23
CA GLN A 38 14.88 5.44 5.39
C GLN A 38 14.52 5.98 3.99
N PRO A 39 15.42 6.72 3.32
CA PRO A 39 15.17 7.17 1.96
C PRO A 39 14.85 5.99 1.03
N GLY A 40 13.76 6.10 0.28
CA GLY A 40 13.39 5.13 -0.73
C GLY A 40 13.90 5.54 -2.10
N GLY A 41 13.18 6.43 -2.80
CA GLY A 41 13.58 6.93 -4.11
C GLY A 41 12.44 7.63 -4.85
N LYS A 42 12.69 7.90 -6.13
CA LYS A 42 11.75 8.60 -7.02
C LYS A 42 11.05 7.61 -7.95
N HIS A 43 9.74 7.74 -8.07
CA HIS A 43 8.94 7.05 -9.07
C HIS A 43 8.70 8.00 -10.25
N VAL A 44 9.69 8.08 -11.13
CA VAL A 44 9.72 9.07 -12.23
C VAL A 44 8.44 9.01 -13.07
N ALA A 45 7.96 7.79 -13.39
CA ALA A 45 6.74 7.59 -14.19
C ALA A 45 5.46 8.11 -13.51
N MET A 46 5.46 8.27 -12.18
CA MET A 46 4.30 8.70 -11.39
C MET A 46 4.51 10.08 -10.75
N GLY A 47 5.70 10.67 -10.89
CA GLY A 47 6.03 11.97 -10.29
C GLY A 47 5.86 11.97 -8.77
N THR A 48 6.24 10.87 -8.10
CA THR A 48 6.21 10.71 -6.64
C THR A 48 7.56 10.28 -6.11
N HIS A 49 7.77 10.46 -4.81
CA HIS A 49 8.94 9.98 -4.09
C HIS A 49 8.53 9.39 -2.75
N ASN A 50 9.38 8.56 -2.16
CA ASN A 50 9.04 7.85 -0.94
C ASN A 50 10.19 7.70 0.05
N ALA A 51 9.82 7.39 1.30
CA ALA A 51 10.67 6.86 2.35
C ALA A 51 10.04 5.59 2.92
N LEU A 52 10.83 4.70 3.49
CA LEU A 52 10.41 3.35 3.83
C LEU A 52 10.81 2.99 5.26
N VAL A 53 9.98 2.17 5.93
CA VAL A 53 10.31 1.52 7.21
C VAL A 53 10.02 0.03 7.09
N ARG A 54 10.98 -0.82 7.42
CA ARG A 54 10.77 -2.28 7.45
C ARG A 54 9.83 -2.66 8.58
N LEU A 55 8.77 -3.43 8.30
CA LEU A 55 7.84 -3.95 9.30
C LEU A 55 8.02 -5.45 9.56
N ALA A 56 8.38 -6.21 8.54
CA ALA A 56 8.65 -7.64 8.62
C ALA A 56 9.55 -8.10 7.46
N GLU A 57 9.77 -9.39 7.33
CA GLU A 57 10.37 -9.96 6.13
C GLU A 57 9.46 -9.68 4.93
N GLN A 58 10.02 -9.01 3.91
CA GLN A 58 9.28 -8.59 2.71
C GLN A 58 7.99 -7.78 2.98
N VAL A 59 7.94 -7.03 4.10
CA VAL A 59 6.84 -6.12 4.40
C VAL A 59 7.40 -4.79 4.90
N PHE A 60 6.89 -3.67 4.36
CA PHE A 60 7.32 -2.33 4.76
C PHE A 60 6.16 -1.34 4.89
N LEU A 61 6.42 -0.22 5.53
CA LEU A 61 5.59 0.98 5.51
C LEU A 61 6.21 1.92 4.47
N GLU A 62 5.43 2.34 3.50
CA GLU A 62 5.78 3.39 2.54
C GLU A 62 5.21 4.71 2.99
N ILE A 63 6.05 5.72 3.08
CA ILE A 63 5.66 7.13 3.20
C ILE A 63 5.84 7.74 1.82
N ILE A 64 4.76 8.22 1.21
CA ILE A 64 4.77 8.72 -0.17
C ILE A 64 4.23 10.14 -0.26
N ALA A 65 4.82 10.93 -1.16
CA ALA A 65 4.33 12.25 -1.51
C ALA A 65 4.54 12.52 -3.01
N ILE A 66 3.84 13.53 -3.53
CA ILE A 66 4.13 14.07 -4.86
C ILE A 66 5.52 14.70 -4.83
N ASP A 67 6.40 14.34 -5.79
CA ASP A 67 7.72 14.95 -5.91
C ASP A 67 7.57 16.34 -6.56
N PRO A 68 7.85 17.45 -5.85
CA PRO A 68 7.71 18.80 -6.40
C PRO A 68 8.69 19.08 -7.55
N ALA A 69 9.78 18.31 -7.64
CA ALA A 69 10.74 18.38 -8.74
C ALA A 69 10.47 17.32 -9.82
N GLY A 70 9.43 16.47 -9.61
CA GLY A 70 9.05 15.42 -10.55
C GLY A 70 8.23 15.97 -11.72
N VAL A 71 8.29 15.28 -12.85
CA VAL A 71 7.43 15.58 -14.00
C VAL A 71 6.01 15.10 -13.70
N LYS A 72 5.01 15.95 -13.98
CA LYS A 72 3.61 15.52 -13.87
C LYS A 72 3.36 14.39 -14.88
N PRO A 73 2.87 13.22 -14.47
CA PRO A 73 2.58 12.14 -15.39
C PRO A 73 1.42 12.52 -16.34
N ALA A 74 1.39 11.88 -17.52
CA ALA A 74 0.27 12.04 -18.49
C ALA A 74 -1.02 11.36 -18.04
N ARG A 75 -0.99 10.61 -16.94
CA ARG A 75 -2.10 9.88 -16.33
C ARG A 75 -2.31 10.34 -14.90
N ALA A 76 -3.44 9.97 -14.30
CA ALA A 76 -3.65 10.15 -12.88
C ALA A 76 -2.58 9.40 -12.07
N ARG A 77 -2.12 9.99 -10.96
CA ARG A 77 -1.22 9.31 -10.04
C ARG A 77 -1.97 8.20 -9.31
N TRP A 78 -1.24 7.16 -8.97
CA TRP A 78 -1.74 6.09 -8.10
C TRP A 78 -2.19 6.61 -6.73
N PHE A 79 -3.00 5.79 -6.03
CA PHE A 79 -3.43 6.04 -4.64
C PHE A 79 -4.20 7.35 -4.46
N ASP A 80 -4.86 7.81 -5.53
CA ASP A 80 -5.69 9.04 -5.53
C ASP A 80 -4.91 10.32 -5.15
N LEU A 81 -3.59 10.32 -5.33
CA LEU A 81 -2.73 11.44 -4.91
C LEU A 81 -3.02 12.76 -5.63
N ASP A 82 -3.74 12.73 -6.76
CA ASP A 82 -4.20 13.95 -7.45
C ASP A 82 -5.57 14.44 -6.95
N ASN A 83 -6.22 13.73 -6.02
CA ASN A 83 -7.53 14.10 -5.49
C ASN A 83 -7.43 15.31 -4.55
N ILE A 84 -8.16 16.36 -4.87
CA ILE A 84 -8.14 17.62 -4.12
C ILE A 84 -8.62 17.43 -2.68
N ALA A 85 -9.62 16.56 -2.45
CA ALA A 85 -10.12 16.29 -1.10
C ALA A 85 -9.06 15.56 -0.27
N LEU A 86 -8.39 14.53 -0.84
CA LEU A 86 -7.27 13.88 -0.17
C LEU A 86 -6.14 14.87 0.14
N GLN A 87 -5.75 15.71 -0.84
CA GLN A 87 -4.71 16.71 -0.62
C GLN A 87 -5.07 17.70 0.50
N ALA A 88 -6.34 18.11 0.59
CA ALA A 88 -6.81 18.95 1.69
C ALA A 88 -6.69 18.24 3.06
N GLU A 89 -7.06 16.95 3.14
CA GLU A 89 -6.92 16.15 4.36
C GLU A 89 -5.44 15.98 4.78
N LEU A 90 -4.54 15.82 3.79
CA LEU A 90 -3.11 15.67 4.04
C LEU A 90 -2.45 16.95 4.57
N THR A 91 -3.06 18.15 4.38
CA THR A 91 -2.57 19.39 5.01
C THR A 91 -2.74 19.39 6.52
N GLU A 92 -3.68 18.60 7.06
CA GLU A 92 -3.87 18.48 8.50
C GLU A 92 -2.85 17.51 9.13
N ARG A 93 -2.62 16.38 8.48
CA ARG A 93 -1.62 15.37 8.88
C ARG A 93 -1.44 14.28 7.82
N PRO A 94 -0.29 13.59 7.80
CA PRO A 94 -0.11 12.35 7.04
C PRO A 94 -1.13 11.26 7.44
N ARG A 95 -1.56 10.45 6.48
CA ARG A 95 -2.62 9.45 6.68
C ARG A 95 -2.28 8.12 6.00
N LEU A 96 -2.69 7.01 6.62
CA LEU A 96 -2.79 5.72 5.94
C LEU A 96 -3.91 5.81 4.92
N ILE A 97 -3.57 5.67 3.64
CA ILE A 97 -4.53 5.82 2.54
C ILE A 97 -4.80 4.52 1.79
N HIS A 98 -3.86 3.58 1.87
CA HIS A 98 -3.95 2.36 1.07
C HIS A 98 -3.00 1.27 1.57
N TRP A 99 -3.11 0.09 0.96
CA TRP A 99 -2.19 -1.02 1.15
C TRP A 99 -1.99 -1.78 -0.17
N VAL A 100 -0.90 -2.48 -0.27
CA VAL A 100 -0.48 -3.20 -1.47
C VAL A 100 -0.23 -4.66 -1.10
N ALA A 101 -0.69 -5.57 -1.95
CA ALA A 101 -0.45 -7.00 -1.80
C ALA A 101 0.40 -7.51 -2.96
N ARG A 102 1.44 -8.31 -2.65
CA ARG A 102 2.28 -8.94 -3.67
C ARG A 102 1.71 -10.27 -4.11
N THR A 103 1.93 -10.57 -5.38
CA THR A 103 1.57 -11.84 -6.02
C THR A 103 2.73 -12.36 -6.87
N THR A 104 2.72 -13.63 -7.20
CA THR A 104 3.66 -14.24 -8.15
C THR A 104 3.10 -14.34 -9.57
N ASP A 105 1.79 -14.03 -9.74
CA ASP A 105 1.10 -14.07 -11.04
C ASP A 105 0.00 -12.99 -11.02
N ILE A 106 0.40 -11.77 -11.41
CA ILE A 106 -0.48 -10.59 -11.32
C ILE A 106 -1.66 -10.68 -12.28
N GLU A 107 -1.47 -11.22 -13.48
CA GLU A 107 -2.54 -11.38 -14.46
C GLU A 107 -3.61 -12.35 -13.96
N ARG A 108 -3.19 -13.47 -13.37
CA ARG A 108 -4.10 -14.43 -12.76
C ARG A 108 -4.83 -13.83 -11.57
N ALA A 109 -4.13 -13.12 -10.69
CA ALA A 109 -4.74 -12.47 -9.52
C ALA A 109 -5.78 -11.42 -9.92
N VAL A 110 -5.47 -10.59 -10.93
CA VAL A 110 -6.41 -9.61 -11.49
C VAL A 110 -7.65 -10.30 -12.08
N ALA A 111 -7.46 -11.37 -12.86
CA ALA A 111 -8.58 -12.11 -13.47
C ALA A 111 -9.52 -12.79 -12.45
N HIS A 112 -9.03 -13.12 -11.25
CA HIS A 112 -9.82 -13.76 -10.19
C HIS A 112 -10.53 -12.74 -9.28
N CYS A 113 -10.07 -11.49 -9.23
CA CYS A 113 -10.68 -10.47 -8.37
C CYS A 113 -12.02 -9.99 -8.97
N PRO A 114 -13.14 -10.04 -8.22
CA PRO A 114 -14.44 -9.59 -8.72
C PRO A 114 -14.58 -8.07 -8.82
N ILE A 115 -13.60 -7.32 -8.29
CA ILE A 115 -13.53 -5.86 -8.37
C ILE A 115 -12.43 -5.49 -9.37
N PRO A 116 -12.67 -4.53 -10.29
CA PRO A 116 -11.64 -4.02 -11.18
C PRO A 116 -10.46 -3.44 -10.39
N LEU A 117 -9.25 -3.94 -10.64
CA LEU A 117 -8.02 -3.49 -9.98
C LEU A 117 -7.22 -2.48 -10.83
N GLY A 118 -7.72 -2.16 -12.03
CA GLY A 118 -7.01 -1.34 -13.01
C GLY A 118 -6.09 -2.15 -13.93
N ASN A 119 -5.34 -1.44 -14.76
CA ASN A 119 -4.42 -2.04 -15.73
C ASN A 119 -3.08 -2.37 -15.08
N VAL A 120 -2.41 -3.40 -15.61
CA VAL A 120 -1.07 -3.80 -15.15
C VAL A 120 -0.01 -2.98 -15.88
N TYR A 121 0.87 -2.32 -15.12
CA TYR A 121 1.97 -1.51 -15.65
C TYR A 121 3.31 -2.01 -15.15
N SER A 122 4.29 -2.05 -16.05
CA SER A 122 5.69 -2.32 -15.71
C SER A 122 6.37 -1.05 -15.22
N MET A 123 7.03 -1.15 -14.07
CA MET A 123 7.71 -0.05 -13.41
C MET A 123 9.16 -0.42 -13.10
N ALA A 124 10.01 0.60 -12.94
CA ALA A 124 11.40 0.41 -12.61
C ALA A 124 11.93 1.55 -11.71
N ARG A 125 12.84 1.20 -10.78
CA ARG A 125 13.58 2.16 -9.96
C ARG A 125 14.93 1.54 -9.55
N GLY A 126 16.03 2.08 -10.00
CA GLY A 126 17.33 1.50 -9.73
C GLY A 126 17.41 0.05 -10.21
N HIS A 127 17.67 -0.87 -9.29
CA HIS A 127 17.69 -2.32 -9.54
C HIS A 127 16.33 -2.99 -9.43
N PHE A 128 15.33 -2.31 -8.90
CA PHE A 128 13.99 -2.86 -8.74
C PHE A 128 13.22 -2.81 -10.05
N ARG A 129 12.51 -3.90 -10.34
CA ARG A 129 11.57 -4.04 -11.46
C ARG A 129 10.33 -4.72 -10.92
N TRP A 130 9.17 -4.16 -11.25
CA TRP A 130 7.90 -4.72 -10.80
C TRP A 130 6.77 -4.41 -11.78
N ARG A 131 5.72 -5.19 -11.68
CA ARG A 131 4.42 -4.89 -12.30
C ARG A 131 3.43 -4.52 -11.21
N ILE A 132 2.52 -3.60 -11.50
CA ILE A 132 1.58 -3.06 -10.51
C ILE A 132 0.28 -2.72 -11.20
N THR A 133 -0.86 -2.97 -10.51
CA THR A 133 -2.18 -2.57 -10.99
C THR A 133 -2.41 -1.08 -10.69
N ILE A 134 -2.89 -0.32 -11.68
CA ILE A 134 -3.22 1.10 -11.50
C ILE A 134 -4.52 1.37 -12.26
N PRO A 135 -5.60 1.78 -11.58
CA PRO A 135 -6.81 2.28 -12.23
C PRO A 135 -6.52 3.53 -13.07
N ASP A 136 -7.27 3.72 -14.15
CA ASP A 136 -7.02 4.82 -15.10
C ASP A 136 -7.24 6.20 -14.46
N ASP A 137 -8.16 6.28 -13.50
CA ASP A 137 -8.43 7.47 -12.69
C ASP A 137 -7.51 7.64 -11.48
N GLY A 138 -6.64 6.63 -11.20
CA GLY A 138 -5.74 6.61 -10.06
C GLY A 138 -6.40 6.27 -8.73
N ALA A 139 -7.72 6.13 -8.68
CA ALA A 139 -8.45 5.85 -7.44
C ALA A 139 -8.21 4.42 -6.94
N PRO A 140 -7.91 4.22 -5.65
CA PRO A 140 -7.66 2.90 -5.11
C PRO A 140 -8.91 2.01 -5.15
N PRO A 141 -8.79 0.70 -5.51
CA PRO A 141 -9.92 -0.20 -5.59
C PRO A 141 -10.67 -0.30 -4.26
N GLY A 142 -12.01 -0.45 -4.33
CA GLY A 142 -12.83 -0.54 -3.12
C GLY A 142 -12.64 0.63 -2.16
N LYS A 143 -12.46 1.84 -2.68
CA LYS A 143 -12.21 3.05 -1.89
C LYS A 143 -11.00 2.90 -0.93
N GLY A 144 -9.95 2.22 -1.38
CA GLY A 144 -8.72 2.00 -0.61
C GLY A 144 -8.69 0.74 0.24
N VAL A 145 -9.79 0.00 0.35
CA VAL A 145 -9.89 -1.22 1.17
C VAL A 145 -9.42 -2.47 0.42
N VAL A 146 -9.65 -2.57 -0.89
CA VAL A 146 -9.11 -3.64 -1.73
C VAL A 146 -7.69 -3.26 -2.17
N PRO A 147 -6.69 -4.15 -2.05
CA PRO A 147 -5.31 -3.77 -2.32
C PRO A 147 -5.02 -3.53 -3.80
N THR A 148 -4.10 -2.65 -4.07
CA THR A 148 -3.32 -2.68 -5.30
C THR A 148 -2.47 -3.95 -5.32
N LEU A 149 -2.36 -4.61 -6.48
CA LEU A 149 -1.48 -5.77 -6.63
C LEU A 149 -0.13 -5.35 -7.19
N ILE A 150 0.93 -5.95 -6.63
CA ILE A 150 2.29 -5.80 -7.11
C ILE A 150 2.92 -7.17 -7.35
N GLN A 151 3.72 -7.28 -8.40
CA GLN A 151 4.59 -8.44 -8.64
C GLN A 151 6.02 -7.94 -8.84
N TRP A 152 6.93 -8.38 -7.99
CA TRP A 152 8.35 -8.08 -8.12
C TRP A 152 8.96 -9.01 -9.18
N ASP A 153 9.55 -8.42 -10.23
CA ASP A 153 10.19 -9.15 -11.35
C ASP A 153 11.70 -9.37 -11.09
N VAL A 154 12.15 -9.07 -9.86
CA VAL A 154 13.51 -9.32 -9.38
C VAL A 154 13.44 -10.02 -8.01
N PRO A 155 14.44 -10.85 -7.65
CA PRO A 155 14.44 -11.54 -6.35
C PRO A 155 14.56 -10.60 -5.15
N LEU A 156 15.19 -9.44 -5.34
CA LEU A 156 15.41 -8.46 -4.29
C LEU A 156 14.12 -7.70 -3.97
N HIS A 157 13.74 -7.69 -2.70
CA HIS A 157 12.59 -6.92 -2.21
C HIS A 157 13.07 -5.65 -1.47
N PRO A 158 12.35 -4.50 -1.56
CA PRO A 158 12.77 -3.26 -0.86
C PRO A 158 13.00 -3.45 0.62
N ALA A 159 12.16 -4.21 1.33
CA ALA A 159 12.33 -4.46 2.75
C ALA A 159 13.65 -5.17 3.10
N ASP A 160 14.25 -5.93 2.17
CA ASP A 160 15.50 -6.65 2.41
C ASP A 160 16.71 -5.70 2.46
N THR A 161 16.56 -4.51 1.86
CA THR A 161 17.60 -3.46 1.86
C THR A 161 17.49 -2.51 3.04
N LEU A 162 16.42 -2.62 3.84
CA LEU A 162 16.15 -1.74 4.97
C LEU A 162 16.69 -2.33 6.28
N PRO A 163 17.17 -1.49 7.20
CA PRO A 163 17.53 -1.93 8.54
C PRO A 163 16.28 -2.46 9.29
N LYS A 164 16.49 -3.34 10.26
CA LYS A 164 15.42 -3.74 11.19
C LYS A 164 14.96 -2.52 12.00
N SER A 165 13.66 -2.33 12.11
CA SER A 165 13.07 -1.13 12.70
C SER A 165 12.54 -1.31 14.14
N ASN A 166 12.48 -2.54 14.64
CA ASN A 166 11.73 -2.89 15.86
C ASN A 166 10.23 -2.52 15.78
N MET A 167 9.70 -2.39 14.56
CA MET A 167 8.27 -2.23 14.31
C MET A 167 7.70 -3.51 13.70
N SER A 168 6.42 -3.77 13.96
CA SER A 168 5.67 -4.84 13.31
C SER A 168 4.18 -4.51 13.24
N ILE A 169 3.46 -5.21 12.36
CA ILE A 169 2.01 -5.08 12.27
C ILE A 169 1.37 -5.88 13.39
N ALA A 170 0.58 -5.21 14.23
CA ALA A 170 -0.24 -5.83 15.26
C ALA A 170 -1.61 -6.27 14.70
N GLY A 171 -2.14 -5.55 13.70
CA GLY A 171 -3.38 -5.88 13.04
C GLY A 171 -3.77 -4.84 11.98
N LEU A 172 -4.62 -5.28 11.06
CA LEU A 172 -5.29 -4.42 10.08
C LEU A 172 -6.79 -4.50 10.30
N ALA A 173 -7.51 -3.44 10.03
CA ALA A 173 -8.96 -3.41 10.05
C ALA A 173 -9.49 -2.49 8.95
N ALA A 174 -10.67 -2.80 8.44
CA ALA A 174 -11.35 -1.95 7.48
C ALA A 174 -12.85 -1.83 7.79
N ALA A 175 -13.43 -0.74 7.32
CA ALA A 175 -14.86 -0.56 7.24
C ALA A 175 -15.25 -0.16 5.82
N HIS A 176 -16.44 -0.56 5.37
CA HIS A 176 -16.92 -0.24 4.02
C HIS A 176 -18.46 -0.27 3.97
N PRO A 177 -19.11 0.58 3.14
CA PRO A 177 -20.56 0.54 2.96
C PRO A 177 -21.08 -0.81 2.44
N ASP A 178 -20.25 -1.54 1.69
CA ASP A 178 -20.56 -2.90 1.25
C ASP A 178 -19.42 -3.87 1.63
N PRO A 179 -19.40 -4.33 2.90
CA PRO A 179 -18.35 -5.25 3.35
C PRO A 179 -18.44 -6.64 2.69
N GLY A 180 -19.59 -6.99 2.11
CA GLY A 180 -19.77 -8.24 1.39
C GLY A 180 -18.93 -8.30 0.12
N VAL A 181 -18.98 -7.24 -0.68
CA VAL A 181 -18.18 -7.10 -1.91
C VAL A 181 -16.67 -7.09 -1.58
N ILE A 182 -16.27 -6.38 -0.52
CA ILE A 182 -14.86 -6.34 -0.10
C ILE A 182 -14.38 -7.72 0.33
N ARG A 183 -15.13 -8.44 1.18
CA ARG A 183 -14.77 -9.79 1.61
C ARG A 183 -14.68 -10.77 0.44
N ALA A 184 -15.56 -10.67 -0.55
CA ALA A 184 -15.49 -11.50 -1.76
C ALA A 184 -14.20 -11.23 -2.55
N ALA A 185 -13.80 -9.95 -2.71
CA ALA A 185 -12.54 -9.59 -3.38
C ALA A 185 -11.31 -10.11 -2.61
N LEU A 186 -11.29 -9.92 -1.29
CA LEU A 186 -10.19 -10.40 -0.44
C LEU A 186 -10.09 -11.93 -0.45
N ALA A 187 -11.22 -12.64 -0.37
CA ALA A 187 -11.25 -14.12 -0.46
C ALA A 187 -10.74 -14.62 -1.80
N ALA A 188 -11.12 -14.00 -2.92
CA ALA A 188 -10.64 -14.34 -4.24
C ALA A 188 -9.11 -14.20 -4.37
N LEU A 189 -8.48 -13.31 -3.60
CA LEU A 189 -7.04 -13.09 -3.55
C LEU A 189 -6.35 -13.93 -2.45
N GLY A 190 -7.12 -14.63 -1.58
CA GLY A 190 -6.60 -15.37 -0.43
C GLY A 190 -6.18 -14.47 0.74
N LEU A 191 -6.79 -13.29 0.85
CA LEU A 191 -6.46 -12.23 1.82
C LEU A 191 -7.54 -12.03 2.89
N GLU A 192 -8.57 -12.89 2.98
CA GLU A 192 -9.68 -12.74 3.91
C GLU A 192 -9.27 -12.69 5.38
N GLY A 193 -8.18 -13.37 5.73
CA GLY A 193 -7.61 -13.35 7.09
C GLY A 193 -6.73 -12.14 7.39
N VAL A 194 -6.35 -11.35 6.37
CA VAL A 194 -5.41 -10.23 6.51
C VAL A 194 -6.14 -8.95 6.94
N LEU A 195 -7.32 -8.69 6.39
CA LEU A 195 -8.06 -7.44 6.59
C LEU A 195 -9.53 -7.72 6.97
N PRO A 196 -9.84 -7.96 8.26
CA PRO A 196 -11.21 -7.99 8.73
C PRO A 196 -11.97 -6.73 8.34
N THR A 197 -13.15 -6.89 7.72
CA THR A 197 -13.93 -5.78 7.19
C THR A 197 -15.33 -5.75 7.81
N THR A 198 -15.69 -4.62 8.39
CA THR A 198 -16.99 -4.33 9.00
C THR A 198 -17.80 -3.34 8.17
N TYR A 199 -19.08 -3.15 8.53
CA TYR A 199 -19.93 -2.13 7.93
C TYR A 199 -19.65 -0.76 8.54
N ASP A 200 -19.48 0.25 7.70
CA ASP A 200 -19.59 1.67 8.03
C ASP A 200 -20.09 2.42 6.78
N ARG A 201 -20.69 3.59 6.96
CA ARG A 201 -21.13 4.45 5.85
C ARG A 201 -19.96 4.94 5.00
N ASP A 202 -18.81 5.14 5.64
CA ASP A 202 -17.57 5.58 4.99
C ASP A 202 -16.55 4.45 4.94
N ALA A 203 -15.86 4.35 3.81
CA ALA A 203 -14.74 3.42 3.68
C ALA A 203 -13.57 3.91 4.54
N ARG A 204 -12.98 3.00 5.33
CA ARG A 204 -11.84 3.30 6.20
C ARG A 204 -10.88 2.12 6.23
N LEU A 205 -9.61 2.45 6.29
CA LEU A 205 -8.52 1.51 6.52
C LEU A 205 -7.77 1.95 7.77
N ALA A 206 -7.44 1.01 8.63
CA ALA A 206 -6.63 1.25 9.83
C ALA A 206 -5.56 0.17 9.96
N ALA A 207 -4.38 0.56 10.45
CA ALA A 207 -3.30 -0.34 10.78
C ALA A 207 -2.82 -0.07 12.20
N MET A 208 -2.81 -1.12 13.03
CA MET A 208 -2.18 -1.10 14.35
C MET A 208 -0.76 -1.62 14.24
N LEU A 209 0.19 -0.85 14.71
CA LEU A 209 1.62 -1.16 14.67
C LEU A 209 2.20 -1.24 16.07
N HIS A 210 2.93 -2.31 16.37
CA HIS A 210 3.88 -2.31 17.49
C HIS A 210 5.06 -1.42 17.10
N THR A 211 5.44 -0.51 17.98
CA THR A 211 6.54 0.43 17.77
C THR A 211 7.36 0.58 19.05
N PRO A 212 8.57 1.15 19.01
CA PRO A 212 9.34 1.51 20.21
C PRO A 212 8.59 2.43 21.18
N ARG A 213 7.57 3.17 20.72
CA ARG A 213 6.72 4.04 21.55
C ARG A 213 5.40 3.38 21.99
N GLY A 214 5.25 2.08 21.79
CA GLY A 214 4.03 1.35 22.09
C GLY A 214 3.18 1.06 20.85
N ILE A 215 1.88 0.83 21.03
CA ILE A 215 0.96 0.58 19.92
C ILE A 215 0.51 1.92 19.33
N VAL A 216 0.71 2.07 18.02
CA VAL A 216 0.27 3.22 17.22
C VAL A 216 -0.79 2.75 16.23
N THR A 217 -1.84 3.52 16.07
CA THR A 217 -2.86 3.31 15.02
C THR A 217 -2.73 4.41 13.96
N LEU A 218 -2.56 3.96 12.70
CA LEU A 218 -2.56 4.79 11.50
C LEU A 218 -3.94 4.81 10.89
#